data_2900406c13c61101fbcc1ef56c0b335f
#
_entry.id   2900406c13c61101fbcc1ef56c0b335f
#
_cell.length_a   1.000
_cell.length_b   1.000
_cell.length_c   1.000
_cell.angle_alpha   90.00
_cell.angle_beta   90.00
_cell.angle_gamma   90.00
#
_symmetry.space_group_name_H-M   'P 1'
#
loop_
_entity.id
_entity.type
_entity.pdbx_description
1 polymer ?
#
loop_
_entity_poly.entity_id
_entity_poly.type
_entity_poly.pdbx_seq_one_letter_code
_entity_poly.pdbx_strand_id
1 'polypeptide(L)'
;MPSLLQLLTLSSIIVIFPTTTAIAFNDTQEYWGNNCIRELNSRKLITGYPDNTFRPNLTVTRAEAAVLMLNAFPDAPNKRNSSPFRDVPPTHWANKAISTAYQKGFFSGYPGGIFQPNQAIPRAQIIGVIAGAKNYNSISNPAQTLQKYFLDAAEIPGYAQSAIASAAINSIIVNYPNIKQLKPNQSATRGEVAALMCRALNIYTIPPQYIAGVEVKPQQVNPLPGKLDTIPTFNSNSPELVESDGILLSTFPPEGKKTPTAHLNYPFQGRFDIFSHHIVRAETTARNRTVYQGIIVYNPGNKPVTLEILNAGSYLTQQAPFIPLPDIQNNSQNNVYSGPGSRTMGDVLQGIRQNIFPEKIVIEPGKSQILANLPIPVLAPSSNGRTTMMRLQSDGVIYIANLAMTANRPPTLTEWQNLLNNENLAEKRDAIPTPLEPPKEPTVFGRVAGVSQGAKWEGVITDTSEATKLTIPESGKAISYPLGTVHLVTLATKQIQSAKMLARYPDTAYWAHSNYGVEYDLTLPLYNPTNQTKTVNILIQTPLKDEAGTDRLLFLNPQVEQIFFRGTVKVSYEDAPGKMQVKYLHLVQRRGQQGQALVTLQLAAGATKKVEVDFIYPPDSTPPQVLTVETAR
;
A
#
# COMPACT_ATOMS: atom_id res chain seq x y z
N MET A 1 51.34 -55.76 0.73
CA MET A 1 49.93 -56.10 0.88
C MET A 1 49.13 -54.83 0.70
N PRO A 2 48.36 -54.65 -0.37
CA PRO A 2 47.66 -53.39 -0.65
C PRO A 2 46.23 -53.43 -0.07
N SER A 3 45.85 -52.29 0.57
CA SER A 3 44.51 -52.03 1.08
C SER A 3 43.59 -51.53 -0.06
N LEU A 4 42.45 -52.16 -0.24
CA LEU A 4 41.35 -51.74 -1.13
C LEU A 4 40.71 -50.45 -0.64
N LEU A 5 40.69 -49.45 -1.51
CA LEU A 5 39.82 -48.27 -1.39
C LEU A 5 38.53 -48.58 -2.13
N GLN A 6 37.40 -48.66 -1.39
CA GLN A 6 36.06 -48.71 -2.00
C GLN A 6 35.59 -47.29 -2.35
N LEU A 7 35.39 -47.01 -3.63
CA LEU A 7 34.68 -45.84 -4.13
C LEU A 7 33.16 -46.07 -3.95
N LEU A 8 32.55 -45.25 -3.09
CA LEU A 8 31.10 -45.11 -3.03
C LEU A 8 30.65 -44.08 -4.06
N THR A 9 30.02 -44.55 -5.14
CA THR A 9 29.31 -43.67 -6.08
C THR A 9 27.95 -43.28 -5.51
N LEU A 10 27.80 -42.00 -5.13
CA LEU A 10 26.48 -41.41 -4.84
C LEU A 10 25.71 -41.20 -6.15
N SER A 11 24.72 -42.04 -6.40
CA SER A 11 23.73 -41.80 -7.44
C SER A 11 22.74 -40.78 -6.99
N SER A 12 22.83 -39.54 -7.49
CA SER A 12 21.83 -38.50 -7.28
C SER A 12 20.54 -38.87 -8.02
N ILE A 13 19.52 -39.28 -7.28
CA ILE A 13 18.16 -39.45 -7.81
C ILE A 13 17.59 -38.04 -8.03
N ILE A 14 17.54 -37.57 -9.25
CA ILE A 14 16.79 -36.37 -9.64
C ILE A 14 15.31 -36.76 -9.61
N VAL A 15 14.63 -36.35 -8.54
CA VAL A 15 13.17 -36.42 -8.47
C VAL A 15 12.61 -35.29 -9.36
N ILE A 16 12.24 -35.63 -10.58
CA ILE A 16 11.49 -34.76 -11.48
C ILE A 16 10.06 -34.70 -10.94
N PHE A 17 9.71 -33.64 -10.20
CA PHE A 17 8.32 -33.32 -9.94
C PHE A 17 7.65 -32.98 -11.27
N PRO A 18 6.54 -33.63 -11.64
CA PRO A 18 5.80 -33.22 -12.80
C PRO A 18 5.25 -31.80 -12.55
N THR A 19 5.76 -30.81 -13.27
CA THR A 19 5.08 -29.52 -13.39
C THR A 19 3.73 -29.82 -14.02
N THR A 20 2.66 -29.75 -13.23
CA THR A 20 1.31 -29.79 -13.76
C THR A 20 1.12 -28.55 -14.62
N THR A 21 1.36 -28.67 -15.91
CA THR A 21 0.98 -27.68 -16.89
C THR A 21 -0.53 -27.54 -16.79
N ALA A 22 -1.01 -26.34 -16.45
CA ALA A 22 -2.43 -26.03 -16.48
C ALA A 22 -2.97 -26.40 -17.86
N ILE A 23 -3.94 -27.32 -17.91
CA ILE A 23 -4.55 -27.78 -19.16
C ILE A 23 -5.21 -26.56 -19.80
N ALA A 24 -4.70 -26.15 -20.97
CA ALA A 24 -5.32 -25.09 -21.76
C ALA A 24 -6.57 -25.66 -22.42
N PHE A 25 -7.71 -25.00 -22.26
CA PHE A 25 -8.93 -25.38 -22.97
C PHE A 25 -8.79 -25.10 -24.47
N ASN A 26 -9.27 -26.02 -25.30
CA ASN A 26 -9.10 -25.99 -26.76
C ASN A 26 -9.74 -24.77 -27.42
N ASP A 27 -10.80 -24.22 -26.82
CA ASP A 27 -11.63 -23.15 -27.35
C ASP A 27 -11.34 -21.76 -26.73
N THR A 28 -10.25 -21.61 -25.97
CA THR A 28 -9.92 -20.34 -25.32
C THR A 28 -8.66 -19.68 -25.83
N GLN A 29 -7.89 -20.30 -26.74
CA GLN A 29 -6.56 -19.82 -27.15
C GLN A 29 -6.57 -18.38 -27.68
N GLU A 30 -7.56 -18.02 -28.50
CA GLU A 30 -7.73 -16.68 -29.05
C GLU A 30 -8.75 -15.82 -28.26
N TYR A 31 -9.29 -16.35 -27.18
CA TYR A 31 -10.26 -15.63 -26.38
C TYR A 31 -9.56 -14.51 -25.57
N TRP A 32 -10.11 -13.30 -25.59
CA TRP A 32 -9.53 -12.13 -24.93
C TRP A 32 -9.25 -12.31 -23.43
N GLY A 33 -10.00 -13.18 -22.76
CA GLY A 33 -9.84 -13.53 -21.33
C GLY A 33 -9.10 -14.84 -21.08
N ASN A 34 -8.40 -15.42 -22.06
CA ASN A 34 -7.75 -16.73 -21.96
C ASN A 34 -6.81 -16.84 -20.74
N ASN A 35 -5.95 -15.85 -20.52
CA ASN A 35 -5.00 -15.89 -19.39
C ASN A 35 -5.72 -15.94 -18.03
N CYS A 36 -6.83 -15.24 -17.89
CA CYS A 36 -7.68 -15.30 -16.70
C CYS A 36 -8.30 -16.69 -16.52
N ILE A 37 -8.89 -17.25 -17.59
CA ILE A 37 -9.51 -18.58 -17.55
C ILE A 37 -8.47 -19.64 -17.15
N ARG A 38 -7.27 -19.60 -17.71
CA ARG A 38 -6.17 -20.52 -17.35
C ARG A 38 -5.77 -20.38 -15.88
N GLU A 39 -5.63 -19.16 -15.39
CA GLU A 39 -5.24 -18.91 -14.00
C GLU A 39 -6.32 -19.36 -13.02
N LEU A 40 -7.60 -19.08 -13.27
CA LEU A 40 -8.69 -19.58 -12.44
C LEU A 40 -8.79 -21.11 -12.46
N ASN A 41 -8.55 -21.74 -13.60
CA ASN A 41 -8.52 -23.20 -13.72
C ASN A 41 -7.34 -23.81 -12.95
N SER A 42 -6.14 -23.23 -13.04
CA SER A 42 -4.97 -23.69 -12.28
C SER A 42 -5.19 -23.65 -10.77
N ARG A 43 -5.97 -22.66 -10.30
CA ARG A 43 -6.41 -22.53 -8.89
C ARG A 43 -7.63 -23.38 -8.55
N LYS A 44 -8.17 -24.17 -9.49
CA LYS A 44 -9.37 -25.00 -9.32
C LYS A 44 -10.64 -24.19 -8.95
N LEU A 45 -10.69 -22.91 -9.30
CA LEU A 45 -11.84 -22.04 -9.05
C LEU A 45 -12.92 -22.20 -10.12
N ILE A 46 -12.52 -22.60 -11.33
CA ILE A 46 -13.41 -22.93 -12.45
C ILE A 46 -13.02 -24.26 -13.06
N THR A 47 -13.95 -24.90 -13.75
CA THR A 47 -13.72 -26.13 -14.51
C THR A 47 -14.27 -25.99 -15.93
N GLY A 48 -13.67 -26.75 -16.86
CA GLY A 48 -14.22 -26.94 -18.20
C GLY A 48 -15.20 -28.10 -18.30
N TYR A 49 -15.54 -28.46 -19.53
CA TYR A 49 -16.36 -29.60 -19.90
C TYR A 49 -15.50 -30.85 -20.15
N PRO A 50 -16.10 -32.05 -20.16
CA PRO A 50 -15.36 -33.31 -20.40
C PRO A 50 -14.63 -33.38 -21.75
N ASP A 51 -15.04 -32.57 -22.73
CA ASP A 51 -14.41 -32.45 -24.05
C ASP A 51 -13.20 -31.50 -24.10
N ASN A 52 -12.72 -31.09 -22.93
CA ASN A 52 -11.63 -30.12 -22.77
C ASN A 52 -11.94 -28.74 -23.38
N THR A 53 -13.21 -28.33 -23.38
CA THR A 53 -13.63 -26.97 -23.73
C THR A 53 -14.05 -26.19 -22.50
N PHE A 54 -13.94 -24.85 -22.54
CA PHE A 54 -14.45 -23.96 -21.51
C PHE A 54 -15.79 -23.33 -21.88
N ARG A 55 -16.03 -23.16 -23.16
CA ARG A 55 -17.22 -22.51 -23.76
C ARG A 55 -17.40 -21.08 -23.25
N PRO A 56 -16.45 -20.18 -23.47
CA PRO A 56 -16.43 -18.84 -22.88
C PRO A 56 -17.65 -17.99 -23.25
N ASN A 57 -18.28 -18.24 -24.39
CA ASN A 57 -19.46 -17.51 -24.88
C ASN A 57 -20.80 -18.10 -24.41
N LEU A 58 -20.79 -19.24 -23.74
CA LEU A 58 -22.01 -19.81 -23.18
C LEU A 58 -22.48 -19.01 -21.96
N THR A 59 -23.79 -18.77 -21.85
CA THR A 59 -24.36 -18.07 -20.70
C THR A 59 -24.27 -18.91 -19.43
N VAL A 60 -24.14 -18.24 -18.29
CA VAL A 60 -24.08 -18.87 -16.95
C VAL A 60 -25.46 -18.83 -16.32
N THR A 61 -25.91 -19.97 -15.79
CA THR A 61 -27.13 -20.05 -14.98
C THR A 61 -26.90 -19.53 -13.57
N ARG A 62 -27.97 -19.17 -12.87
CA ARG A 62 -27.89 -18.73 -11.47
C ARG A 62 -27.36 -19.82 -10.54
N ALA A 63 -27.65 -21.10 -10.84
CA ALA A 63 -27.11 -22.23 -10.08
C ALA A 63 -25.58 -22.36 -10.27
N GLU A 64 -25.09 -22.29 -11.51
CA GLU A 64 -23.67 -22.28 -11.82
C GLU A 64 -22.94 -21.08 -11.19
N ALA A 65 -23.54 -19.89 -11.26
CA ALA A 65 -22.99 -18.69 -10.61
C ALA A 65 -22.86 -18.86 -9.09
N ALA A 66 -23.83 -19.52 -8.42
CA ALA A 66 -23.74 -19.81 -7.00
C ALA A 66 -22.53 -20.71 -6.65
N VAL A 67 -22.25 -21.72 -7.46
CA VAL A 67 -21.06 -22.57 -7.31
C VAL A 67 -19.77 -21.79 -7.52
N LEU A 68 -19.69 -21.00 -8.61
CA LEU A 68 -18.51 -20.18 -8.92
C LEU A 68 -18.19 -19.20 -7.80
N MET A 69 -19.21 -18.57 -7.21
CA MET A 69 -19.01 -17.62 -6.11
C MET A 69 -18.52 -18.29 -4.83
N LEU A 70 -18.97 -19.50 -4.53
CA LEU A 70 -18.47 -20.25 -3.36
C LEU A 70 -17.01 -20.67 -3.55
N ASN A 71 -16.64 -21.09 -4.74
CA ASN A 71 -15.26 -21.43 -5.06
C ASN A 71 -14.34 -20.20 -4.95
N ALA A 72 -14.82 -19.04 -5.42
CA ALA A 72 -14.05 -17.79 -5.40
C ALA A 72 -13.92 -17.18 -3.99
N PHE A 73 -14.93 -17.33 -3.14
CA PHE A 73 -15.01 -16.70 -1.81
C PHE A 73 -15.43 -17.69 -0.72
N PRO A 74 -14.64 -18.75 -0.48
CA PRO A 74 -14.99 -19.81 0.47
C PRO A 74 -15.10 -19.30 1.92
N ASP A 75 -14.27 -18.33 2.29
CA ASP A 75 -14.16 -17.80 3.65
C ASP A 75 -15.13 -16.63 3.95
N ALA A 76 -16.00 -16.27 2.99
CA ALA A 76 -16.98 -15.21 3.23
C ALA A 76 -17.92 -15.59 4.40
N PRO A 77 -18.19 -14.67 5.35
CA PRO A 77 -19.00 -14.98 6.52
C PRO A 77 -20.47 -15.21 6.16
N ASN A 78 -21.16 -16.02 6.96
CA ASN A 78 -22.59 -16.14 6.86
C ASN A 78 -23.27 -14.86 7.36
N LYS A 79 -24.18 -14.32 6.55
CA LYS A 79 -24.92 -13.08 6.83
C LYS A 79 -26.38 -13.33 7.24
N ARG A 80 -26.88 -14.54 7.04
CA ARG A 80 -28.28 -14.92 7.34
C ARG A 80 -28.43 -16.44 7.48
N ASN A 81 -29.58 -16.86 8.03
CA ASN A 81 -29.93 -18.27 8.15
C ASN A 81 -30.30 -18.87 6.78
N SER A 82 -30.17 -20.19 6.67
CA SER A 82 -30.64 -20.93 5.49
C SER A 82 -32.16 -20.78 5.33
N SER A 83 -32.60 -20.64 4.08
CA SER A 83 -34.02 -20.70 3.72
C SER A 83 -34.16 -21.56 2.47
N PRO A 84 -34.99 -22.61 2.48
CA PRO A 84 -35.18 -23.45 1.31
C PRO A 84 -35.93 -22.68 0.22
N PHE A 85 -35.55 -22.90 -1.02
CA PHE A 85 -36.23 -22.39 -2.20
C PHE A 85 -37.19 -23.47 -2.74
N ARG A 86 -38.40 -23.09 -3.07
CA ARG A 86 -39.46 -24.05 -3.53
C ARG A 86 -39.10 -24.76 -4.84
N ASP A 87 -38.32 -24.10 -5.69
CA ASP A 87 -37.89 -24.58 -7.00
C ASP A 87 -36.50 -25.21 -6.99
N VAL A 88 -35.92 -25.44 -5.79
CA VAL A 88 -34.61 -26.10 -5.62
C VAL A 88 -34.78 -27.28 -4.66
N PRO A 89 -35.26 -28.43 -5.13
CA PRO A 89 -35.48 -29.60 -4.30
C PRO A 89 -34.14 -30.12 -3.75
N PRO A 90 -34.12 -30.88 -2.63
CA PRO A 90 -32.90 -31.47 -2.06
C PRO A 90 -32.08 -32.32 -3.04
N THR A 91 -32.72 -32.88 -4.06
CA THR A 91 -32.08 -33.68 -5.13
C THR A 91 -31.44 -32.83 -6.22
N HIS A 92 -31.67 -31.53 -6.24
CA HIS A 92 -31.05 -30.64 -7.23
C HIS A 92 -29.54 -30.58 -7.03
N TRP A 93 -28.75 -30.79 -8.09
CA TRP A 93 -27.29 -30.88 -8.04
C TRP A 93 -26.62 -29.69 -7.33
N ALA A 94 -27.17 -28.48 -7.44
CA ALA A 94 -26.66 -27.27 -6.83
C ALA A 94 -27.39 -26.90 -5.51
N ASN A 95 -28.24 -27.73 -4.93
CA ASN A 95 -29.04 -27.39 -3.75
C ASN A 95 -28.17 -26.88 -2.60
N LYS A 96 -27.11 -27.63 -2.24
CA LYS A 96 -26.17 -27.24 -1.17
C LYS A 96 -25.46 -25.92 -1.50
N ALA A 97 -25.01 -25.75 -2.74
CA ALA A 97 -24.32 -24.53 -3.16
C ALA A 97 -25.24 -23.30 -3.12
N ILE A 98 -26.47 -23.43 -3.62
CA ILE A 98 -27.46 -22.34 -3.59
C ILE A 98 -27.80 -21.95 -2.14
N SER A 99 -28.02 -22.93 -1.26
CA SER A 99 -28.30 -22.69 0.16
C SER A 99 -27.14 -21.96 0.84
N THR A 100 -25.92 -22.43 0.63
CA THR A 100 -24.70 -21.79 1.21
C THR A 100 -24.48 -20.39 0.64
N ALA A 101 -24.64 -20.20 -0.68
CA ALA A 101 -24.51 -18.88 -1.32
C ALA A 101 -25.58 -17.89 -0.83
N TYR A 102 -26.78 -18.39 -0.52
CA TYR A 102 -27.83 -17.59 0.13
C TYR A 102 -27.43 -17.22 1.56
N GLN A 103 -26.94 -18.16 2.37
CA GLN A 103 -26.46 -17.90 3.74
C GLN A 103 -25.34 -16.86 3.78
N LYS A 104 -24.38 -16.92 2.86
CA LYS A 104 -23.30 -15.94 2.71
C LYS A 104 -23.76 -14.58 2.17
N GLY A 105 -25.03 -14.45 1.76
CA GLY A 105 -25.58 -13.22 1.23
C GLY A 105 -25.18 -12.92 -0.21
N PHE A 106 -24.61 -13.88 -0.94
CA PHE A 106 -24.27 -13.70 -2.36
C PHE A 106 -25.50 -13.57 -3.23
N PHE A 107 -26.50 -14.41 -2.99
CA PHE A 107 -27.74 -14.40 -3.74
C PHE A 107 -28.94 -14.16 -2.82
N SER A 108 -29.93 -13.43 -3.33
CA SER A 108 -31.29 -13.40 -2.80
C SER A 108 -32.20 -14.21 -3.70
N GLY A 109 -33.27 -14.75 -3.14
CA GLY A 109 -34.35 -15.33 -3.95
C GLY A 109 -35.24 -14.24 -4.55
N TYR A 110 -36.18 -14.66 -5.39
CA TYR A 110 -37.27 -13.85 -5.89
C TYR A 110 -38.49 -13.94 -4.94
N PRO A 111 -39.46 -13.02 -5.07
CA PRO A 111 -40.72 -13.12 -4.32
C PRO A 111 -41.37 -14.49 -4.47
N GLY A 112 -41.95 -15.02 -3.38
CA GLY A 112 -42.52 -16.35 -3.35
C GLY A 112 -41.55 -17.48 -3.00
N GLY A 113 -40.29 -17.18 -2.58
CA GLY A 113 -39.32 -18.19 -2.17
C GLY A 113 -38.78 -19.01 -3.35
N ILE A 114 -38.55 -18.36 -4.48
CA ILE A 114 -38.07 -18.95 -5.74
C ILE A 114 -36.63 -18.50 -6.00
N PHE A 115 -35.77 -19.40 -6.48
CA PHE A 115 -34.38 -19.09 -6.85
C PHE A 115 -34.17 -18.95 -8.36
N GLN A 116 -34.91 -19.69 -9.15
CA GLN A 116 -34.77 -19.85 -10.61
C GLN A 116 -33.37 -20.39 -11.01
N PRO A 117 -33.02 -21.61 -10.60
CA PRO A 117 -31.67 -22.14 -10.75
C PRO A 117 -31.16 -22.22 -12.18
N ASN A 118 -32.05 -22.52 -13.13
CA ASN A 118 -31.76 -22.67 -14.56
C ASN A 118 -31.83 -21.37 -15.36
N GLN A 119 -32.23 -20.25 -14.75
CA GLN A 119 -32.26 -18.96 -15.42
C GLN A 119 -30.85 -18.45 -15.67
N ALA A 120 -30.56 -18.00 -16.89
CA ALA A 120 -29.33 -17.29 -17.19
C ALA A 120 -29.23 -16.02 -16.34
N ILE A 121 -28.07 -15.80 -15.68
CA ILE A 121 -27.89 -14.67 -14.79
C ILE A 121 -27.59 -13.39 -15.58
N PRO A 122 -28.32 -12.27 -15.37
CA PRO A 122 -28.00 -10.98 -15.98
C PRO A 122 -26.66 -10.43 -15.46
N ARG A 123 -25.94 -9.69 -16.30
CA ARG A 123 -24.68 -9.04 -15.94
C ARG A 123 -24.81 -8.16 -14.70
N ALA A 124 -25.89 -7.37 -14.60
CA ALA A 124 -26.13 -6.55 -13.41
C ALA A 124 -26.22 -7.37 -12.12
N GLN A 125 -26.80 -8.57 -12.17
CA GLN A 125 -26.92 -9.43 -10.99
C GLN A 125 -25.57 -10.01 -10.59
N ILE A 126 -24.79 -10.58 -11.52
CA ILE A 126 -23.50 -11.21 -11.16
C ILE A 126 -22.49 -10.17 -10.68
N ILE A 127 -22.46 -8.95 -11.26
CA ILE A 127 -21.61 -7.85 -10.76
C ILE A 127 -22.04 -7.46 -9.34
N GLY A 128 -23.33 -7.37 -9.08
CA GLY A 128 -23.88 -7.09 -7.75
C GLY A 128 -23.49 -8.16 -6.71
N VAL A 129 -23.53 -9.43 -7.11
CA VAL A 129 -23.10 -10.57 -6.26
C VAL A 129 -21.61 -10.48 -5.90
N ILE A 130 -20.76 -10.20 -6.89
CA ILE A 130 -19.32 -10.04 -6.69
C ILE A 130 -19.01 -8.84 -5.79
N ALA A 131 -19.64 -7.70 -6.01
CA ALA A 131 -19.48 -6.51 -5.16
C ALA A 131 -19.91 -6.79 -3.71
N GLY A 132 -20.99 -7.52 -3.50
CA GLY A 132 -21.46 -7.95 -2.19
C GLY A 132 -20.53 -8.94 -1.49
N ALA A 133 -19.88 -9.84 -2.24
CA ALA A 133 -18.87 -10.75 -1.71
C ALA A 133 -17.58 -10.02 -1.29
N LYS A 134 -17.22 -8.96 -1.99
CA LYS A 134 -16.09 -8.08 -1.65
C LYS A 134 -16.40 -7.11 -0.51
N ASN A 135 -17.64 -7.06 -0.06
CA ASN A 135 -18.11 -6.17 1.01
C ASN A 135 -17.76 -4.70 0.78
N TYR A 136 -17.88 -4.22 -0.47
CA TYR A 136 -17.63 -2.83 -0.80
C TYR A 136 -18.66 -1.89 -0.19
N ASN A 137 -18.20 -0.71 0.25
CA ASN A 137 -19.08 0.31 0.79
C ASN A 137 -20.10 0.80 -0.23
N SER A 138 -21.27 1.18 0.25
CA SER A 138 -22.27 1.83 -0.58
C SER A 138 -21.80 3.21 -1.06
N ILE A 139 -22.22 3.59 -2.26
CA ILE A 139 -21.89 4.88 -2.88
C ILE A 139 -23.06 5.84 -2.69
N SER A 140 -22.78 7.07 -2.27
CA SER A 140 -23.78 8.10 -1.95
C SER A 140 -24.61 8.54 -3.18
N ASN A 141 -24.00 8.61 -4.37
CA ASN A 141 -24.67 9.01 -5.62
C ASN A 141 -24.39 8.00 -6.74
N PRO A 142 -24.93 6.76 -6.65
CA PRO A 142 -24.55 5.70 -7.57
C PRO A 142 -24.94 5.99 -9.02
N ALA A 143 -26.11 6.57 -9.27
CA ALA A 143 -26.57 6.89 -10.63
C ALA A 143 -25.63 7.90 -11.32
N GLN A 144 -25.25 8.98 -10.64
CA GLN A 144 -24.33 9.98 -11.17
C GLN A 144 -22.92 9.37 -11.39
N THR A 145 -22.47 8.51 -10.50
CA THR A 145 -21.22 7.78 -10.66
C THR A 145 -21.25 6.92 -11.92
N LEU A 146 -22.29 6.11 -12.10
CA LEU A 146 -22.44 5.20 -13.24
C LEU A 146 -22.47 5.93 -14.59
N GLN A 147 -23.10 7.11 -14.66
CA GLN A 147 -23.11 7.95 -15.87
C GLN A 147 -21.70 8.37 -16.33
N LYS A 148 -20.75 8.49 -15.42
CA LYS A 148 -19.34 8.79 -15.77
C LYS A 148 -18.61 7.59 -16.40
N TYR A 149 -19.07 6.36 -16.08
CA TYR A 149 -18.45 5.12 -16.56
C TYR A 149 -19.10 4.56 -17.81
N PHE A 150 -20.45 4.59 -17.91
CA PHE A 150 -21.19 3.82 -18.90
C PHE A 150 -22.18 4.67 -19.68
N LEU A 151 -22.23 4.43 -20.99
CA LEU A 151 -23.19 5.08 -21.90
C LEU A 151 -24.61 4.57 -21.67
N ASP A 152 -24.76 3.33 -21.24
CA ASP A 152 -26.02 2.64 -20.93
C ASP A 152 -26.36 2.62 -19.43
N ALA A 153 -25.84 3.60 -18.67
CA ALA A 153 -26.04 3.70 -17.22
C ALA A 153 -27.55 3.78 -16.85
N ALA A 154 -28.37 4.38 -17.69
CA ALA A 154 -29.81 4.48 -17.47
C ALA A 154 -30.54 3.12 -17.50
N GLU A 155 -29.97 2.12 -18.15
CA GLU A 155 -30.51 0.76 -18.21
C GLU A 155 -30.21 -0.07 -16.95
N ILE A 156 -29.37 0.43 -16.04
CA ILE A 156 -28.98 -0.29 -14.84
C ILE A 156 -30.15 -0.30 -13.85
N PRO A 157 -30.64 -1.49 -13.46
CA PRO A 157 -31.73 -1.60 -12.50
C PRO A 157 -31.39 -0.94 -11.16
N GLY A 158 -32.36 -0.23 -10.56
CA GLY A 158 -32.16 0.54 -9.32
C GLY A 158 -31.55 -0.28 -8.18
N TYR A 159 -31.97 -1.55 -8.03
CA TYR A 159 -31.40 -2.45 -7.00
C TYR A 159 -29.90 -2.73 -7.15
N ALA A 160 -29.35 -2.61 -8.36
CA ALA A 160 -27.97 -2.94 -8.67
C ALA A 160 -27.05 -1.71 -8.72
N GLN A 161 -27.60 -0.50 -8.79
CA GLN A 161 -26.83 0.72 -9.04
C GLN A 161 -25.68 0.93 -8.03
N SER A 162 -25.97 0.81 -6.74
CA SER A 162 -24.93 1.03 -5.71
C SER A 162 -23.80 -0.01 -5.79
N ALA A 163 -24.13 -1.27 -5.98
CA ALA A 163 -23.17 -2.35 -6.09
C ALA A 163 -22.30 -2.24 -7.37
N ILE A 164 -22.93 -1.89 -8.50
CA ILE A 164 -22.22 -1.70 -9.78
C ILE A 164 -21.33 -0.46 -9.73
N ALA A 165 -21.77 0.64 -9.11
CA ALA A 165 -20.96 1.83 -8.91
C ALA A 165 -19.71 1.52 -8.05
N SER A 166 -19.89 0.78 -6.96
CA SER A 166 -18.77 0.30 -6.13
C SER A 166 -17.82 -0.59 -6.92
N ALA A 167 -18.33 -1.53 -7.72
CA ALA A 167 -17.50 -2.40 -8.55
C ALA A 167 -16.73 -1.60 -9.63
N ALA A 168 -17.34 -0.56 -10.22
CA ALA A 168 -16.69 0.31 -11.20
C ALA A 168 -15.53 1.11 -10.58
N ILE A 169 -15.77 1.77 -9.44
CA ILE A 169 -14.74 2.52 -8.70
C ILE A 169 -13.56 1.62 -8.30
N ASN A 170 -13.82 0.36 -7.97
CA ASN A 170 -12.80 -0.61 -7.61
C ASN A 170 -12.17 -1.33 -8.82
N SER A 171 -12.48 -0.92 -10.06
CA SER A 171 -11.93 -1.48 -11.29
C SER A 171 -12.18 -2.99 -11.44
N ILE A 172 -13.35 -3.46 -11.00
CA ILE A 172 -13.78 -4.86 -11.12
C ILE A 172 -14.45 -5.12 -12.46
N ILE A 173 -15.15 -4.12 -13.01
CA ILE A 173 -15.99 -4.31 -14.19
C ILE A 173 -15.13 -4.45 -15.43
N VAL A 174 -15.37 -5.54 -16.16
CA VAL A 174 -14.73 -5.84 -17.44
C VAL A 174 -15.81 -5.86 -18.52
N ASN A 175 -15.60 -5.08 -19.57
CA ASN A 175 -16.48 -5.02 -20.73
C ASN A 175 -15.67 -5.24 -22.01
N TYR A 176 -16.12 -6.14 -22.85
CA TYR A 176 -15.52 -6.42 -24.13
C TYR A 176 -16.57 -6.38 -25.25
N PRO A 177 -16.28 -5.83 -26.43
CA PRO A 177 -15.09 -5.05 -26.78
C PRO A 177 -15.18 -3.57 -26.32
N ASN A 178 -16.38 -3.06 -25.99
CA ASN A 178 -16.60 -1.67 -25.65
C ASN A 178 -16.71 -1.47 -24.13
N ILE A 179 -15.67 -0.87 -23.53
CA ILE A 179 -15.60 -0.65 -22.08
C ILE A 179 -16.68 0.30 -21.54
N LYS A 180 -17.28 1.14 -22.39
CA LYS A 180 -18.34 2.11 -22.04
C LYS A 180 -19.75 1.52 -22.07
N GLN A 181 -19.91 0.25 -22.45
CA GLN A 181 -21.20 -0.44 -22.46
C GLN A 181 -21.22 -1.56 -21.43
N LEU A 182 -22.00 -1.37 -20.37
CA LEU A 182 -22.15 -2.37 -19.30
C LEU A 182 -23.02 -3.54 -19.75
N LYS A 183 -24.06 -3.29 -20.55
CA LYS A 183 -25.08 -4.26 -20.99
C LYS A 183 -25.75 -4.96 -19.79
N PRO A 184 -26.35 -4.20 -18.85
CA PRO A 184 -26.73 -4.71 -17.53
C PRO A 184 -27.75 -5.83 -17.57
N ASN A 185 -28.65 -5.80 -18.55
CA ASN A 185 -29.78 -6.74 -18.70
C ASN A 185 -29.43 -7.96 -19.57
N GLN A 186 -28.27 -7.98 -20.23
CA GLN A 186 -27.81 -9.18 -20.97
C GLN A 186 -27.39 -10.29 -20.01
N SER A 187 -27.63 -11.54 -20.41
CA SER A 187 -27.11 -12.71 -19.69
C SER A 187 -25.60 -12.74 -19.75
N ALA A 188 -24.97 -12.91 -18.59
CA ALA A 188 -23.52 -13.00 -18.49
C ALA A 188 -23.02 -14.32 -19.09
N THR A 189 -21.92 -14.24 -19.84
CA THR A 189 -21.24 -15.44 -20.37
C THR A 189 -20.22 -15.98 -19.37
N ARG A 190 -19.82 -17.24 -19.54
CA ARG A 190 -18.79 -17.90 -18.70
C ARG A 190 -17.47 -17.14 -18.70
N GLY A 191 -17.04 -16.65 -19.85
CA GLY A 191 -15.82 -15.86 -19.98
C GLY A 191 -15.92 -14.49 -19.31
N GLU A 192 -17.07 -13.82 -19.38
CA GLU A 192 -17.31 -12.55 -18.67
C GLU A 192 -17.33 -12.74 -17.16
N VAL A 193 -17.99 -13.79 -16.65
CA VAL A 193 -17.98 -14.11 -15.23
C VAL A 193 -16.56 -14.43 -14.75
N ALA A 194 -15.80 -15.23 -15.51
CA ALA A 194 -14.39 -15.49 -15.21
C ALA A 194 -13.57 -14.20 -15.12
N ALA A 195 -13.73 -13.28 -16.09
CA ALA A 195 -13.01 -12.01 -16.09
C ALA A 195 -13.34 -11.13 -14.88
N LEU A 196 -14.61 -11.03 -14.48
CA LEU A 196 -15.04 -10.34 -13.27
C LEU A 196 -14.45 -10.99 -12.00
N MET A 197 -14.42 -12.34 -11.94
CA MET A 197 -13.80 -13.08 -10.84
C MET A 197 -12.28 -12.80 -10.74
N CYS A 198 -11.55 -12.80 -11.86
CA CYS A 198 -10.13 -12.47 -11.86
C CYS A 198 -9.89 -11.10 -11.24
N ARG A 199 -10.66 -10.09 -11.65
CA ARG A 199 -10.52 -8.74 -11.08
C ARG A 199 -10.84 -8.72 -9.59
N ALA A 200 -11.90 -9.39 -9.17
CA ALA A 200 -12.32 -9.46 -7.77
C ALA A 200 -11.30 -10.20 -6.88
N LEU A 201 -10.57 -11.17 -7.43
CA LEU A 201 -9.53 -11.95 -6.75
C LEU A 201 -8.12 -11.35 -6.89
N ASN A 202 -7.99 -10.15 -7.47
CA ASN A 202 -6.71 -9.48 -7.75
C ASN A 202 -5.78 -10.30 -8.67
N ILE A 203 -6.36 -11.07 -9.59
CA ILE A 203 -5.65 -11.78 -10.65
C ILE A 203 -5.53 -10.82 -11.85
N TYR A 204 -4.37 -10.21 -12.04
CA TYR A 204 -4.14 -9.11 -12.99
C TYR A 204 -3.79 -9.61 -14.40
N THR A 205 -4.57 -10.56 -14.93
CA THR A 205 -4.37 -11.18 -16.25
C THR A 205 -5.33 -10.66 -17.33
N ILE A 206 -6.30 -9.83 -16.95
CA ILE A 206 -7.21 -9.18 -17.90
C ILE A 206 -6.51 -8.00 -18.55
N PRO A 207 -6.52 -7.88 -19.89
CA PRO A 207 -5.97 -6.73 -20.58
C PRO A 207 -6.60 -5.42 -20.09
N PRO A 208 -5.80 -4.43 -19.64
CA PRO A 208 -6.31 -3.22 -18.96
C PRO A 208 -7.30 -2.41 -19.78
N GLN A 209 -7.17 -2.42 -21.12
CA GLN A 209 -8.09 -1.73 -22.04
C GLN A 209 -9.55 -2.25 -21.99
N TYR A 210 -9.81 -3.38 -21.34
CA TYR A 210 -11.16 -3.94 -21.15
C TYR A 210 -11.72 -3.67 -19.75
N ILE A 211 -10.96 -2.99 -18.87
CA ILE A 211 -11.38 -2.67 -17.51
C ILE A 211 -12.03 -1.30 -17.50
N ALA A 212 -13.28 -1.23 -17.09
CA ALA A 212 -14.04 0.02 -17.07
C ALA A 212 -13.33 1.09 -16.20
N GLY A 213 -13.20 2.28 -16.75
CA GLY A 213 -12.57 3.43 -16.08
C GLY A 213 -11.03 3.37 -16.03
N VAL A 214 -10.37 2.40 -16.66
CA VAL A 214 -8.91 2.34 -16.75
C VAL A 214 -8.43 3.00 -18.05
N GLU A 215 -7.52 3.94 -17.91
CA GLU A 215 -6.79 4.58 -19.01
C GLU A 215 -5.36 4.03 -19.06
N VAL A 216 -4.96 3.51 -20.21
CA VAL A 216 -3.60 2.99 -20.44
C VAL A 216 -2.73 4.09 -21.02
N LYS A 217 -1.63 4.42 -20.35
CA LYS A 217 -0.62 5.38 -20.85
C LYS A 217 0.66 4.63 -21.21
N PRO A 218 0.98 4.47 -22.50
CA PRO A 218 2.23 3.88 -22.92
C PRO A 218 3.42 4.72 -22.43
N GLN A 219 4.30 4.10 -21.66
CA GLN A 219 5.55 4.70 -21.19
C GLN A 219 6.46 3.62 -20.59
N GLN A 220 7.76 3.87 -20.62
CA GLN A 220 8.71 2.96 -20.03
C GLN A 220 8.71 3.09 -18.51
N VAL A 221 8.67 1.95 -17.79
CA VAL A 221 8.77 1.89 -16.34
C VAL A 221 10.04 1.12 -15.97
N ASN A 222 11.00 1.81 -15.35
CA ASN A 222 12.29 1.25 -14.98
C ASN A 222 12.42 1.12 -13.46
N PRO A 223 13.21 0.15 -12.96
CA PRO A 223 13.60 0.14 -11.55
C PRO A 223 14.25 1.47 -11.17
N LEU A 224 13.97 1.96 -9.96
CA LEU A 224 14.60 3.18 -9.47
C LEU A 224 16.08 2.94 -9.17
N PRO A 225 17.02 3.68 -9.79
CA PRO A 225 18.44 3.61 -9.43
C PRO A 225 18.67 4.03 -7.98
N GLY A 226 19.78 3.55 -7.39
CA GLY A 226 20.15 3.86 -6.00
C GLY A 226 19.83 2.73 -5.03
N LYS A 227 19.87 3.06 -3.76
CA LYS A 227 19.66 2.11 -2.65
C LYS A 227 19.34 2.84 -1.34
N LEU A 228 18.81 2.12 -0.38
CA LEU A 228 18.72 2.56 1.01
C LEU A 228 20.12 2.67 1.61
N ASP A 229 20.32 3.69 2.44
CA ASP A 229 21.48 3.81 3.30
C ASP A 229 21.49 2.74 4.40
N THR A 230 22.42 2.83 5.33
CA THR A 230 22.55 1.89 6.46
C THR A 230 22.12 2.50 7.79
N ILE A 231 21.60 3.71 7.80
CA ILE A 231 21.16 4.43 9.00
C ILE A 231 19.97 3.69 9.60
N PRO A 232 20.04 3.24 10.87
CA PRO A 232 18.92 2.55 11.50
C PRO A 232 17.79 3.51 11.85
N THR A 233 16.55 3.02 11.72
CA THR A 233 15.36 3.75 12.13
C THR A 233 14.62 2.97 13.21
N PHE A 234 14.42 3.61 14.38
CA PHE A 234 13.49 3.15 15.41
C PHE A 234 12.08 3.37 14.89
N ASN A 235 11.41 2.30 14.45
CA ASN A 235 10.14 2.37 13.72
C ASN A 235 9.00 1.78 14.55
N SER A 236 8.16 2.63 15.12
CA SER A 236 7.05 2.30 16.03
C SER A 236 5.71 2.63 15.39
N ASN A 237 5.11 1.65 14.71
CA ASN A 237 3.83 1.77 14.00
C ASN A 237 2.92 0.55 14.25
N SER A 238 3.22 -0.29 15.24
CA SER A 238 2.36 -1.39 15.68
C SER A 238 2.34 -1.49 17.21
N PRO A 239 1.13 -1.53 17.84
CA PRO A 239 -0.18 -1.40 17.20
C PRO A 239 -0.42 0.03 16.69
N GLU A 240 -1.03 0.17 15.53
CA GLU A 240 -1.44 1.51 15.05
C GLU A 240 -2.54 2.09 15.94
N LEU A 241 -3.55 1.28 16.27
CA LEU A 241 -4.62 1.66 17.22
C LEU A 241 -4.24 1.20 18.62
N VAL A 242 -3.94 2.17 19.49
CA VAL A 242 -3.55 1.91 20.90
C VAL A 242 -4.81 1.79 21.76
N GLU A 243 -5.08 0.59 22.26
CA GLU A 243 -6.25 0.28 23.08
C GLU A 243 -5.94 0.11 24.57
N SER A 244 -4.68 -0.20 24.93
CA SER A 244 -4.21 -0.41 26.30
C SER A 244 -2.91 0.34 26.59
N ASP A 245 -2.63 0.56 27.86
CA ASP A 245 -1.32 0.97 28.34
C ASP A 245 -0.28 -0.15 28.08
N GLY A 246 0.98 0.20 27.91
CA GLY A 246 2.04 -0.79 27.70
C GLY A 246 3.19 -0.30 26.82
N ILE A 247 4.05 -1.23 26.45
CA ILE A 247 5.21 -0.99 25.59
C ILE A 247 4.78 -1.04 24.13
N LEU A 248 4.95 0.05 23.39
CA LEU A 248 4.73 0.11 21.95
C LEU A 248 5.94 -0.50 21.21
N LEU A 249 7.14 -0.06 21.60
CA LEU A 249 8.41 -0.58 21.10
C LEU A 249 9.50 -0.32 22.13
N SER A 250 10.33 -1.34 22.43
CA SER A 250 11.50 -1.18 23.29
C SER A 250 12.71 -1.88 22.69
N THR A 251 13.83 -1.15 22.62
CA THR A 251 15.14 -1.70 22.27
C THR A 251 16.04 -1.95 23.47
N PHE A 252 15.54 -1.74 24.68
CA PHE A 252 16.28 -1.99 25.91
C PHE A 252 16.75 -3.44 26.03
N PRO A 253 17.78 -3.70 26.87
CA PRO A 253 18.14 -5.06 27.27
C PRO A 253 16.98 -5.74 28.02
N PRO A 254 16.80 -7.06 27.84
CA PRO A 254 15.72 -7.82 28.49
C PRO A 254 16.00 -8.17 29.97
N GLU A 255 17.27 -8.03 30.42
CA GLU A 255 17.70 -8.38 31.75
C GLU A 255 17.02 -7.49 32.82
N GLY A 256 16.50 -8.14 33.86
CA GLY A 256 15.80 -7.46 34.96
C GLY A 256 14.41 -6.93 34.61
N LYS A 257 13.84 -7.29 33.46
CA LYS A 257 12.48 -6.95 33.03
C LYS A 257 11.51 -8.07 33.34
N LYS A 258 10.27 -7.71 33.72
CA LYS A 258 9.20 -8.67 34.00
C LYS A 258 8.78 -9.43 32.75
N THR A 259 8.82 -8.76 31.59
CA THR A 259 8.50 -9.33 30.28
C THR A 259 9.68 -9.20 29.32
N PRO A 260 10.70 -10.11 29.40
CA PRO A 260 11.93 -10.01 28.59
C PRO A 260 11.67 -9.94 27.07
N THR A 261 10.63 -10.64 26.57
CA THR A 261 10.26 -10.70 25.15
C THR A 261 9.70 -9.39 24.60
N ALA A 262 9.37 -8.44 25.46
CA ALA A 262 8.94 -7.09 25.06
C ALA A 262 10.13 -6.14 24.77
N HIS A 263 11.37 -6.65 24.82
CA HIS A 263 12.58 -5.87 24.66
C HIS A 263 13.49 -6.49 23.60
N LEU A 264 13.86 -5.71 22.57
CA LEU A 264 14.56 -6.22 21.38
C LEU A 264 16.10 -6.23 21.52
N ASN A 265 16.65 -5.67 22.60
CA ASN A 265 18.09 -5.57 22.87
C ASN A 265 18.89 -5.02 21.67
N TYR A 266 18.51 -3.86 21.16
CA TYR A 266 19.16 -3.23 20.02
C TYR A 266 19.72 -1.86 20.40
N PRO A 267 21.06 -1.67 20.45
CA PRO A 267 21.68 -0.40 20.76
C PRO A 267 21.71 0.55 19.56
N PHE A 268 21.57 1.85 19.83
CA PHE A 268 21.79 2.92 18.86
C PHE A 268 23.07 3.69 19.21
N GLN A 269 23.83 4.07 18.18
CA GLN A 269 24.98 4.96 18.27
C GLN A 269 25.19 5.64 16.91
N GLY A 270 25.70 6.87 16.91
CA GLY A 270 25.85 7.65 15.69
C GLY A 270 24.52 8.21 15.19
N ARG A 271 24.36 8.29 13.88
CA ARG A 271 23.16 8.78 13.20
C ARG A 271 22.06 7.71 13.19
N PHE A 272 20.83 8.09 13.55
CA PHE A 272 19.62 7.26 13.44
C PHE A 272 18.37 8.11 13.37
N ASP A 273 17.25 7.49 12.97
CA ASP A 273 15.93 8.13 12.96
C ASP A 273 14.97 7.48 13.95
N ILE A 274 13.98 8.26 14.39
CA ILE A 274 12.78 7.76 15.06
C ILE A 274 11.57 8.10 14.18
N PHE A 275 10.80 7.09 13.81
CA PHE A 275 9.48 7.23 13.23
C PHE A 275 8.45 6.57 14.16
N SER A 276 7.35 7.27 14.46
CA SER A 276 6.27 6.75 15.28
C SER A 276 4.93 7.26 14.77
N HIS A 277 3.95 6.34 14.64
CA HIS A 277 2.59 6.67 14.25
C HIS A 277 1.60 5.80 15.02
N HIS A 278 0.80 6.44 15.90
CA HIS A 278 -0.18 5.77 16.73
C HIS A 278 -1.49 6.56 16.81
N ILE A 279 -2.60 5.84 16.88
CA ILE A 279 -3.97 6.40 16.91
C ILE A 279 -4.65 5.96 18.21
N VAL A 280 -5.40 6.84 18.83
CA VAL A 280 -6.32 6.54 19.93
C VAL A 280 -7.74 6.81 19.46
N ARG A 281 -8.69 5.93 19.81
CA ARG A 281 -10.10 6.06 19.43
C ARG A 281 -10.99 6.02 20.66
N ALA A 282 -12.05 6.83 20.63
CA ALA A 282 -13.17 6.76 21.56
C ALA A 282 -14.47 6.69 20.77
N GLU A 283 -15.21 5.59 20.93
CA GLU A 283 -16.50 5.38 20.27
C GLU A 283 -17.65 5.89 21.14
N THR A 284 -17.46 5.84 22.46
CA THR A 284 -18.42 6.31 23.48
C THR A 284 -17.73 7.21 24.48
N THR A 285 -18.50 8.06 25.18
CA THR A 285 -17.98 9.00 26.21
C THR A 285 -17.26 8.30 27.36
N ALA A 286 -17.63 7.05 27.66
CA ALA A 286 -16.93 6.22 28.65
C ALA A 286 -15.48 5.89 28.26
N ARG A 287 -15.12 6.05 26.98
CA ARG A 287 -13.76 5.85 26.45
C ARG A 287 -12.98 7.16 26.23
N ASN A 288 -13.52 8.28 26.67
CA ASN A 288 -12.80 9.56 26.65
C ASN A 288 -11.56 9.46 27.54
N ARG A 289 -10.40 9.72 26.98
CA ARG A 289 -9.12 9.65 27.70
C ARG A 289 -8.02 10.44 26.98
N THR A 290 -6.95 10.65 27.70
CA THR A 290 -5.67 11.06 27.10
C THR A 290 -4.67 9.92 27.29
N VAL A 291 -4.19 9.38 26.20
CA VAL A 291 -3.03 8.47 26.19
C VAL A 291 -1.79 9.32 25.99
N TYR A 292 -0.82 9.22 26.88
CA TYR A 292 0.49 9.81 26.67
C TYR A 292 1.39 8.82 25.96
N GLN A 293 2.12 9.30 24.97
CA GLN A 293 3.22 8.62 24.33
C GLN A 293 4.52 9.10 24.94
N GLY A 294 5.23 8.20 25.62
CA GLY A 294 6.52 8.48 26.24
C GLY A 294 7.66 7.84 25.44
N ILE A 295 8.57 8.67 24.92
CA ILE A 295 9.82 8.18 24.33
C ILE A 295 10.91 8.44 25.34
N ILE A 296 11.51 7.36 25.87
CA ILE A 296 12.61 7.44 26.83
C ILE A 296 13.89 6.85 26.23
N VAL A 297 15.01 7.42 26.62
CA VAL A 297 16.35 6.99 26.19
C VAL A 297 17.19 6.61 27.42
N TYR A 298 18.07 5.63 27.27
CA TYR A 298 18.92 5.11 28.36
C TYR A 298 20.37 5.00 27.93
N ASN A 299 21.27 5.50 28.75
CA ASN A 299 22.72 5.35 28.58
C ASN A 299 23.23 4.17 29.44
N PRO A 300 23.63 3.03 28.84
CA PRO A 300 24.15 1.88 29.58
C PRO A 300 25.63 2.04 29.97
N GLY A 301 26.31 3.06 29.44
CA GLY A 301 27.74 3.26 29.57
C GLY A 301 28.15 3.84 30.92
N ASN A 302 29.44 4.09 31.03
CA ASN A 302 30.09 4.68 32.23
C ASN A 302 30.51 6.15 32.02
N LYS A 303 30.14 6.76 30.90
CA LYS A 303 30.35 8.17 30.57
C LYS A 303 29.05 8.81 30.16
N PRO A 304 28.87 10.13 30.36
CA PRO A 304 27.71 10.85 29.80
C PRO A 304 27.66 10.69 28.29
N VAL A 305 26.43 10.57 27.75
CA VAL A 305 26.15 10.50 26.31
C VAL A 305 25.35 11.72 25.91
N THR A 306 25.78 12.41 24.85
CA THR A 306 25.05 13.52 24.23
C THR A 306 24.22 12.99 23.08
N LEU A 307 22.92 13.24 23.12
CA LEU A 307 21.98 12.99 22.03
C LEU A 307 21.56 14.33 21.43
N GLU A 308 21.94 14.58 20.19
CA GLU A 308 21.54 15.74 19.40
C GLU A 308 20.26 15.44 18.63
N ILE A 309 19.33 16.41 18.62
CA ILE A 309 18.08 16.37 17.88
C ILE A 309 18.23 17.30 16.68
N LEU A 310 18.60 16.75 15.53
CA LEU A 310 18.93 17.49 14.32
C LEU A 310 17.66 18.12 13.72
N ASN A 311 16.62 17.30 13.52
CA ASN A 311 15.30 17.72 13.05
C ASN A 311 14.24 16.93 13.81
N ALA A 312 13.09 17.53 14.08
CA ALA A 312 12.01 16.83 14.76
C ALA A 312 10.66 17.51 14.52
N GLY A 313 9.66 16.71 14.20
CA GLY A 313 8.27 17.13 14.11
C GLY A 313 7.35 16.12 14.78
N SER A 314 6.28 16.62 15.41
CA SER A 314 5.22 15.78 15.98
C SER A 314 3.89 16.51 15.96
N TYR A 315 2.90 15.91 15.30
CA TYR A 315 1.57 16.49 15.17
C TYR A 315 0.47 15.49 15.47
N LEU A 316 -0.59 15.98 16.09
CA LEU A 316 -1.87 15.29 16.21
C LEU A 316 -2.74 15.52 14.97
N THR A 317 -3.66 14.59 14.68
CA THR A 317 -4.70 14.82 13.66
C THR A 317 -5.51 16.09 13.93
N GLN A 318 -5.75 16.44 15.20
CA GLN A 318 -6.41 17.70 15.59
C GLN A 318 -5.58 18.96 15.28
N GLN A 319 -4.25 18.87 15.29
CA GLN A 319 -3.32 19.98 14.98
C GLN A 319 -3.03 20.07 13.47
N ALA A 320 -3.16 18.96 12.77
CA ALA A 320 -2.96 18.84 11.33
C ALA A 320 -4.08 17.95 10.75
N PRO A 321 -5.31 18.48 10.63
CA PRO A 321 -6.43 17.70 10.12
C PRO A 321 -6.29 17.36 8.65
N PHE A 322 -7.01 16.31 8.24
CA PHE A 322 -7.17 15.96 6.83
C PHE A 322 -8.16 16.94 6.18
N ILE A 323 -7.64 17.93 5.49
CA ILE A 323 -8.43 18.93 4.78
C ILE A 323 -8.38 18.71 3.27
N PRO A 324 -9.44 19.05 2.53
CA PRO A 324 -9.41 19.08 1.08
C PRO A 324 -8.42 20.15 0.60
N LEU A 325 -7.51 19.75 -0.27
CA LEU A 325 -6.53 20.63 -0.91
C LEU A 325 -6.53 20.39 -2.42
N PRO A 326 -6.06 21.37 -3.22
CA PRO A 326 -5.71 21.15 -4.63
C PRO A 326 -4.69 20.02 -4.79
N ASP A 327 -4.66 19.42 -5.97
CA ASP A 327 -3.76 18.30 -6.29
C ASP A 327 -2.27 18.67 -6.12
N ILE A 328 -1.93 19.95 -6.29
CA ILE A 328 -0.60 20.54 -6.07
C ILE A 328 -0.72 21.97 -5.55
N GLN A 329 0.08 22.30 -4.54
CA GLN A 329 0.11 23.64 -3.96
C GLN A 329 1.51 23.99 -3.44
N ASN A 330 1.93 25.26 -3.59
CA ASN A 330 3.20 25.74 -3.03
C ASN A 330 3.19 25.63 -1.50
N ASN A 331 4.27 25.10 -0.93
CA ASN A 331 4.45 24.90 0.51
C ASN A 331 5.82 25.39 1.02
N SER A 332 6.34 26.47 0.45
CA SER A 332 7.65 27.03 0.83
C SER A 332 7.76 27.42 2.31
N GLN A 333 6.63 27.67 2.98
CA GLN A 333 6.55 28.05 4.39
C GLN A 333 6.10 26.92 5.31
N ASN A 334 5.95 25.71 4.77
CA ASN A 334 5.46 24.52 5.45
C ASN A 334 4.14 24.72 6.22
N ASN A 335 3.24 25.52 5.68
CA ASN A 335 1.91 25.79 6.27
C ASN A 335 0.77 25.13 5.49
N VAL A 336 1.09 24.36 4.43
CA VAL A 336 0.15 23.57 3.63
C VAL A 336 0.34 22.11 3.96
N TYR A 337 -0.71 21.45 4.47
CA TYR A 337 -0.69 20.04 4.87
C TYR A 337 -2.09 19.45 4.83
N SER A 338 -2.17 18.15 4.70
CA SER A 338 -3.39 17.35 4.85
C SER A 338 -3.04 16.08 5.63
N GLY A 339 -3.29 16.10 6.94
CA GLY A 339 -2.94 15.04 7.86
C GLY A 339 -1.64 15.28 8.65
N PRO A 340 -1.52 14.65 9.85
CA PRO A 340 -0.37 14.82 10.74
C PRO A 340 0.93 14.29 10.12
N GLY A 341 0.85 13.22 9.34
CA GLY A 341 2.00 12.62 8.66
C GLY A 341 2.61 13.57 7.63
N SER A 342 1.78 14.14 6.75
CA SER A 342 2.26 15.06 5.72
C SER A 342 2.90 16.32 6.31
N ARG A 343 2.37 16.83 7.42
CA ARG A 343 2.92 17.99 8.11
C ARG A 343 4.25 17.67 8.80
N THR A 344 4.30 16.55 9.53
CA THR A 344 5.51 16.08 10.22
C THR A 344 6.66 15.88 9.23
N MET A 345 6.40 15.19 8.10
CA MET A 345 7.42 14.93 7.08
C MET A 345 7.86 16.23 6.37
N GLY A 346 6.94 17.17 6.18
CA GLY A 346 7.24 18.49 5.64
C GLY A 346 8.19 19.32 6.52
N ASP A 347 7.98 19.31 7.86
CA ASP A 347 8.89 19.96 8.82
C ASP A 347 10.30 19.37 8.72
N VAL A 348 10.41 18.05 8.81
CA VAL A 348 11.72 17.37 8.80
C VAL A 348 12.43 17.55 7.45
N LEU A 349 11.70 17.49 6.33
CA LEU A 349 12.23 17.75 4.99
C LEU A 349 12.79 19.17 4.85
N GLN A 350 12.18 20.15 5.51
CA GLN A 350 12.63 21.54 5.52
C GLN A 350 13.69 21.84 6.59
N GLY A 351 14.19 20.81 7.29
CA GLY A 351 15.22 20.96 8.30
C GLY A 351 14.71 21.55 9.63
N ILE A 352 13.40 21.53 9.86
CA ILE A 352 12.78 22.12 11.05
C ILE A 352 12.91 21.18 12.24
N ARG A 353 13.17 21.75 13.41
CA ARG A 353 13.03 21.14 14.72
C ARG A 353 12.00 21.97 15.49
N GLN A 354 10.87 21.33 15.85
CA GLN A 354 9.85 22.01 16.66
C GLN A 354 10.38 22.41 18.04
N ASN A 355 9.97 23.56 18.55
CA ASN A 355 10.43 24.12 19.83
C ASN A 355 10.14 23.24 21.06
N ILE A 356 9.23 22.27 20.94
CA ILE A 356 8.96 21.28 22.00
C ILE A 356 10.11 20.27 22.18
N PHE A 357 11.02 20.17 21.21
CA PHE A 357 12.20 19.32 21.27
C PHE A 357 13.46 20.16 21.52
N PRO A 358 14.27 19.84 22.55
CA PRO A 358 15.53 20.52 22.76
C PRO A 358 16.51 20.23 21.63
N GLU A 359 17.54 21.04 21.51
CA GLU A 359 18.61 20.82 20.53
C GLU A 359 19.44 19.60 20.86
N LYS A 360 19.70 19.40 22.14
CA LYS A 360 20.43 18.24 22.66
C LYS A 360 20.00 17.91 24.08
N ILE A 361 20.20 16.67 24.47
CA ILE A 361 20.11 16.20 25.84
C ILE A 361 21.37 15.44 26.22
N VAL A 362 21.78 15.53 27.50
CA VAL A 362 22.91 14.77 28.05
C VAL A 362 22.34 13.71 28.97
N ILE A 363 22.70 12.44 28.72
CA ILE A 363 22.21 11.29 29.47
C ILE A 363 23.35 10.76 30.32
N GLU A 364 23.24 10.93 31.65
CA GLU A 364 24.27 10.49 32.59
C GLU A 364 24.46 8.97 32.58
N PRO A 365 25.62 8.47 33.00
CA PRO A 365 25.96 7.05 33.07
C PRO A 365 24.91 6.25 33.87
N GLY A 366 24.39 5.16 33.27
CA GLY A 366 23.36 4.30 33.88
C GLY A 366 22.01 4.97 34.10
N LYS A 367 21.75 6.14 33.48
CA LYS A 367 20.49 6.89 33.64
C LYS A 367 19.63 6.87 32.37
N SER A 368 18.35 7.08 32.59
CA SER A 368 17.38 7.35 31.51
C SER A 368 16.96 8.81 31.53
N GLN A 369 16.53 9.30 30.36
CA GLN A 369 15.87 10.60 30.21
C GLN A 369 14.62 10.49 29.30
N ILE A 370 13.69 11.40 29.48
CA ILE A 370 12.54 11.57 28.59
C ILE A 370 12.98 12.39 27.37
N LEU A 371 12.91 11.80 26.18
CA LEU A 371 13.10 12.49 24.91
C LEU A 371 11.81 13.16 24.45
N ALA A 372 10.66 12.49 24.65
CA ALA A 372 9.33 13.03 24.33
C ALA A 372 8.29 12.49 25.31
N ASN A 373 7.29 13.34 25.64
CA ASN A 373 6.18 13.02 26.54
C ASN A 373 4.93 13.70 25.99
N LEU A 374 4.26 13.06 25.04
CA LEU A 374 3.33 13.69 24.10
C LEU A 374 1.91 13.14 24.29
N PRO A 375 0.91 14.00 24.56
CA PRO A 375 -0.48 13.57 24.74
C PRO A 375 -1.15 13.22 23.40
N ILE A 376 -2.04 12.23 23.44
CA ILE A 376 -3.02 11.91 22.39
C ILE A 376 -4.41 11.94 23.05
N PRO A 377 -5.01 13.12 23.19
CA PRO A 377 -6.35 13.24 23.76
C PRO A 377 -7.40 12.78 22.75
N VAL A 378 -8.43 12.07 23.23
CA VAL A 378 -9.57 11.65 22.40
C VAL A 378 -10.88 11.83 23.14
N LEU A 379 -11.86 12.39 22.44
CA LEU A 379 -13.25 12.56 22.87
C LEU A 379 -14.19 11.88 21.89
N ALA A 380 -15.15 11.13 22.39
CA ALA A 380 -16.12 10.42 21.55
C ALA A 380 -17.11 11.36 20.85
N PRO A 381 -17.60 11.00 19.66
CA PRO A 381 -17.15 9.88 18.82
C PRO A 381 -16.02 10.32 17.90
N SER A 382 -14.77 10.02 18.22
CA SER A 382 -13.66 10.43 17.36
C SER A 382 -12.43 9.53 17.50
N SER A 383 -11.46 9.77 16.64
CA SER A 383 -10.09 9.26 16.75
C SER A 383 -9.10 10.41 16.62
N ASN A 384 -7.94 10.26 17.26
CA ASN A 384 -6.84 11.22 17.17
C ASN A 384 -5.54 10.44 17.03
N GLY A 385 -4.79 10.71 15.97
CA GLY A 385 -3.51 10.08 15.70
C GLY A 385 -2.36 11.06 15.93
N ARG A 386 -1.22 10.55 16.36
CA ARG A 386 0.03 11.29 16.46
C ARG A 386 1.08 10.67 15.53
N THR A 387 1.64 11.50 14.68
CA THR A 387 2.84 11.16 13.89
C THR A 387 4.01 11.94 14.43
N THR A 388 5.13 11.25 14.68
CA THR A 388 6.39 11.82 15.15
C THR A 388 7.52 11.32 14.25
N MET A 389 8.39 12.23 13.82
CA MET A 389 9.61 11.93 13.09
C MET A 389 10.76 12.74 13.67
N MET A 390 11.90 12.10 13.91
CA MET A 390 13.11 12.75 14.42
C MET A 390 14.34 12.22 13.71
N ARG A 391 15.28 13.10 13.41
CA ARG A 391 16.64 12.79 12.99
C ARG A 391 17.60 13.09 14.13
N LEU A 392 18.37 12.11 14.53
CA LEU A 392 19.14 12.13 15.76
C LEU A 392 20.60 11.72 15.53
N GLN A 393 21.48 12.23 16.40
CA GLN A 393 22.89 11.85 16.44
C GLN A 393 23.30 11.61 17.89
N SER A 394 23.83 10.42 18.21
CA SER A 394 24.34 10.09 19.55
C SER A 394 25.85 9.86 19.51
N ASP A 395 26.58 10.47 20.45
CA ASP A 395 28.04 10.29 20.59
C ASP A 395 28.41 8.99 21.34
N GLY A 396 27.42 8.32 21.96
CA GLY A 396 27.61 7.04 22.66
C GLY A 396 26.43 6.09 22.44
N VAL A 397 26.54 4.90 23.00
CA VAL A 397 25.51 3.86 22.94
C VAL A 397 24.31 4.25 23.79
N ILE A 398 23.12 4.17 23.20
CA ILE A 398 21.84 4.35 23.91
C ILE A 398 20.83 3.28 23.53
N TYR A 399 19.85 3.08 24.40
CA TYR A 399 18.63 2.31 24.13
C TYR A 399 17.40 3.22 24.16
N ILE A 400 16.36 2.85 23.42
CA ILE A 400 15.16 3.67 23.23
C ILE A 400 13.92 2.83 23.51
N ALA A 401 12.94 3.40 24.19
CA ALA A 401 11.60 2.81 24.30
C ALA A 401 10.52 3.85 24.00
N ASN A 402 9.48 3.40 23.29
CA ASN A 402 8.23 4.11 23.04
C ASN A 402 7.11 3.40 23.81
N LEU A 403 6.43 4.14 24.67
CA LEU A 403 5.51 3.65 25.70
C LEU A 403 4.17 4.38 25.60
N ALA A 404 3.09 3.72 25.97
CA ALA A 404 1.74 4.30 26.04
C ALA A 404 1.19 4.19 27.46
N MET A 405 0.66 5.29 27.99
CA MET A 405 0.02 5.35 29.32
C MET A 405 -1.17 6.28 29.31
N THR A 406 -2.31 5.81 29.78
CA THR A 406 -3.50 6.62 30.04
C THR A 406 -3.28 7.42 31.32
N ALA A 407 -3.30 8.76 31.24
CA ALA A 407 -3.09 9.63 32.39
C ALA A 407 -3.78 10.98 32.22
N ASN A 408 -4.03 11.65 33.35
CA ASN A 408 -4.62 12.99 33.39
C ASN A 408 -3.56 14.13 33.40
N ARG A 409 -2.29 13.77 33.51
CA ARG A 409 -1.12 14.67 33.46
C ARG A 409 0.03 13.97 32.75
N PRO A 410 1.04 14.69 32.28
CA PRO A 410 2.24 14.07 31.73
C PRO A 410 2.88 13.10 32.75
N PRO A 411 3.06 11.81 32.42
CA PRO A 411 3.75 10.87 33.29
C PRO A 411 5.20 11.27 33.54
N THR A 412 5.68 11.01 34.75
CA THR A 412 7.08 11.24 35.17
C THR A 412 8.01 10.17 34.60
N LEU A 413 9.32 10.43 34.62
CA LEU A 413 10.32 9.43 34.22
C LEU A 413 10.20 8.14 35.05
N THR A 414 9.94 8.25 36.35
CA THR A 414 9.77 7.08 37.22
C THR A 414 8.55 6.23 36.82
N GLU A 415 7.43 6.87 36.46
CA GLU A 415 6.23 6.17 35.98
C GLU A 415 6.53 5.45 34.65
N TRP A 416 7.23 6.10 33.73
CA TRP A 416 7.66 5.48 32.48
C TRP A 416 8.62 4.29 32.70
N GLN A 417 9.58 4.43 33.62
CA GLN A 417 10.50 3.34 33.97
C GLN A 417 9.77 2.15 34.63
N ASN A 418 8.78 2.46 35.50
CA ASN A 418 7.95 1.41 36.11
C ASN A 418 7.14 0.64 35.06
N LEU A 419 6.53 1.34 34.09
CA LEU A 419 5.82 0.70 32.99
C LEU A 419 6.81 -0.16 32.15
N LEU A 420 7.95 0.40 31.75
CA LEU A 420 8.95 -0.32 30.96
C LEU A 420 9.45 -1.59 31.64
N ASN A 421 9.58 -1.58 32.98
CA ASN A 421 10.13 -2.71 33.72
C ASN A 421 9.11 -3.79 34.04
N ASN A 422 7.84 -3.42 34.19
CA ASN A 422 6.81 -4.27 34.79
C ASN A 422 5.65 -4.64 33.86
N GLU A 423 5.50 -3.94 32.72
CA GLU A 423 4.38 -4.19 31.79
C GLU A 423 4.81 -5.01 30.57
N ASN A 424 3.81 -5.41 29.79
CA ASN A 424 3.97 -6.12 28.53
C ASN A 424 3.82 -5.15 27.34
N LEU A 425 3.86 -5.69 26.13
CA LEU A 425 3.49 -4.97 24.91
C LEU A 425 2.04 -4.50 25.02
N ALA A 426 1.78 -3.28 24.55
CA ALA A 426 0.41 -2.76 24.43
C ALA A 426 -0.44 -3.64 23.51
N GLU A 427 -1.68 -3.90 23.94
CA GLU A 427 -2.66 -4.72 23.22
C GLU A 427 -3.86 -3.88 22.73
N LYS A 428 -4.65 -4.26 21.69
CA LYS A 428 -4.43 -5.43 20.84
C LYS A 428 -3.38 -5.14 19.79
N ARG A 429 -2.58 -6.16 19.49
CA ARG A 429 -1.61 -6.10 18.40
C ARG A 429 -2.30 -6.25 17.05
N ASP A 430 -1.64 -5.81 15.99
CA ASP A 430 -2.10 -5.97 14.62
C ASP A 430 -2.10 -7.45 14.18
N ALA A 431 -2.74 -7.75 13.06
CA ALA A 431 -2.71 -9.10 12.50
C ALA A 431 -1.28 -9.53 12.16
N ILE A 432 -0.98 -10.80 12.37
CA ILE A 432 0.32 -11.40 12.01
C ILE A 432 0.58 -11.23 10.52
N PRO A 433 1.70 -10.63 10.12
CA PRO A 433 2.00 -10.37 8.72
C PRO A 433 2.41 -11.64 7.97
N THR A 434 2.23 -11.61 6.67
CA THR A 434 2.77 -12.60 5.75
C THR A 434 4.29 -12.70 5.92
N PRO A 435 4.88 -13.92 5.97
CA PRO A 435 6.33 -14.12 6.06
C PRO A 435 7.10 -13.49 4.91
N LEU A 436 8.43 -13.33 5.09
CA LEU A 436 9.35 -12.78 4.07
C LEU A 436 9.33 -13.54 2.74
N GLU A 437 9.20 -14.87 2.82
CA GLU A 437 8.96 -15.73 1.66
C GLU A 437 7.49 -16.12 1.63
N PRO A 438 6.63 -15.18 1.29
CA PRO A 438 5.20 -15.38 1.32
C PRO A 438 4.76 -16.28 0.18
N PRO A 439 3.57 -16.88 0.29
CA PRO A 439 2.86 -17.39 -0.87
C PRO A 439 2.74 -16.28 -1.92
N LYS A 440 2.45 -16.64 -3.17
CA LYS A 440 2.41 -15.71 -4.32
C LYS A 440 1.52 -14.48 -4.09
N GLU A 441 0.59 -14.56 -3.17
CA GLU A 441 -0.36 -13.49 -2.83
C GLU A 441 -0.44 -13.33 -1.31
N PRO A 442 0.35 -12.42 -0.73
CA PRO A 442 0.23 -12.11 0.68
C PRO A 442 -1.12 -11.43 0.97
N THR A 443 -1.79 -11.85 2.01
CA THR A 443 -3.04 -11.25 2.48
C THR A 443 -2.78 -10.07 3.42
N VAL A 444 -1.63 -10.05 4.10
CA VAL A 444 -1.27 -9.05 5.11
C VAL A 444 0.21 -8.68 4.95
N PHE A 445 0.49 -7.40 4.73
CA PHE A 445 1.86 -6.88 4.80
C PHE A 445 2.31 -6.63 6.24
N GLY A 446 1.38 -6.29 7.11
CA GLY A 446 1.61 -5.99 8.51
C GLY A 446 2.17 -4.60 8.77
N ARG A 447 2.07 -4.17 10.03
CA ARG A 447 2.67 -2.94 10.53
C ARG A 447 3.99 -3.22 11.23
N VAL A 448 4.75 -2.19 11.48
CA VAL A 448 6.12 -2.27 11.96
C VAL A 448 6.19 -1.92 13.44
N ALA A 449 6.87 -2.75 14.24
CA ALA A 449 7.46 -2.35 15.51
C ALA A 449 8.83 -3.00 15.64
N GLY A 450 9.88 -2.18 15.53
CA GLY A 450 11.26 -2.66 15.53
C GLY A 450 12.24 -1.63 15.02
N VAL A 451 13.38 -2.10 14.58
CA VAL A 451 14.44 -1.30 13.96
C VAL A 451 14.56 -1.69 12.50
N SER A 452 14.35 -0.75 11.60
CA SER A 452 14.52 -0.94 10.16
C SER A 452 15.88 -0.39 9.69
N GLN A 453 16.43 -0.95 8.62
CA GLN A 453 17.65 -0.49 7.99
C GLN A 453 17.34 0.47 6.86
N GLY A 454 17.79 1.71 6.97
CA GLY A 454 17.66 2.74 5.95
C GLY A 454 16.73 3.87 6.37
N ALA A 455 17.27 5.08 6.40
CA ALA A 455 16.59 6.34 6.63
C ALA A 455 16.41 7.14 5.33
N LYS A 456 17.25 6.83 4.32
CA LYS A 456 17.27 7.54 3.04
C LYS A 456 17.52 6.57 1.88
N TRP A 457 16.77 6.75 0.79
CA TRP A 457 17.06 6.19 -0.53
C TRP A 457 17.78 7.26 -1.35
N GLU A 458 19.03 7.01 -1.69
CA GLU A 458 19.81 7.90 -2.55
C GLU A 458 19.94 7.30 -3.94
N GLY A 459 19.64 8.11 -4.97
CA GLY A 459 19.72 7.67 -6.36
C GLY A 459 20.08 8.78 -7.35
N VAL A 460 20.99 8.46 -8.25
CA VAL A 460 21.25 9.25 -9.46
C VAL A 460 20.63 8.50 -10.63
N ILE A 461 19.63 9.11 -11.26
CA ILE A 461 18.87 8.49 -12.34
C ILE A 461 19.53 8.82 -13.67
N THR A 462 20.16 7.84 -14.29
CA THR A 462 20.91 7.94 -15.54
C THR A 462 20.44 6.87 -16.54
N ASP A 463 20.89 6.97 -17.79
CA ASP A 463 20.54 6.00 -18.85
C ASP A 463 20.97 4.56 -18.50
N THR A 464 22.15 4.41 -17.89
CA THR A 464 22.70 3.16 -17.38
C THR A 464 23.46 3.42 -16.08
N SER A 465 23.87 2.39 -15.35
CA SER A 465 24.67 2.53 -14.11
C SER A 465 26.01 3.24 -14.32
N GLU A 466 26.53 3.27 -15.54
CA GLU A 466 27.83 3.86 -15.89
C GLU A 466 27.67 5.24 -16.57
N ALA A 467 26.46 5.58 -16.97
CA ALA A 467 26.17 6.87 -17.58
C ALA A 467 26.17 7.99 -16.54
N THR A 468 26.51 9.21 -16.98
CA THR A 468 26.49 10.41 -16.14
C THR A 468 25.30 11.32 -16.45
N LYS A 469 24.44 10.92 -17.40
CA LYS A 469 23.30 11.69 -17.89
C LYS A 469 22.06 10.80 -17.99
N LEU A 470 20.90 11.43 -17.86
CA LEU A 470 19.60 10.88 -18.21
C LEU A 470 19.13 11.53 -19.51
N THR A 471 19.14 10.80 -20.59
CA THR A 471 18.60 11.27 -21.88
C THR A 471 17.09 11.46 -21.75
N ILE A 472 16.61 12.65 -22.09
CA ILE A 472 15.17 12.92 -22.07
C ILE A 472 14.46 12.02 -23.09
N PRO A 473 13.24 11.53 -22.80
CA PRO A 473 12.49 10.73 -23.77
C PRO A 473 12.14 11.56 -25.03
N GLU A 474 11.80 10.87 -26.11
CA GLU A 474 11.30 11.50 -27.33
C GLU A 474 10.07 12.35 -27.05
N SER A 475 9.81 13.37 -27.89
CA SER A 475 8.64 14.25 -27.77
C SER A 475 7.33 13.43 -27.69
N GLY A 476 6.54 13.70 -26.66
CA GLY A 476 5.30 12.99 -26.34
C GLY A 476 5.48 11.64 -25.69
N LYS A 477 6.69 11.29 -25.27
CA LYS A 477 7.02 10.07 -24.51
C LYS A 477 7.39 10.40 -23.07
N ALA A 478 7.34 9.37 -22.21
CA ALA A 478 7.70 9.46 -20.80
C ALA A 478 8.46 8.22 -20.32
N ILE A 479 9.30 8.41 -19.31
CA ILE A 479 9.98 7.36 -18.55
C ILE A 479 9.62 7.54 -17.09
N SER A 480 9.29 6.44 -16.40
CA SER A 480 8.86 6.45 -15.00
C SER A 480 9.68 5.52 -14.12
N TYR A 481 9.84 5.90 -12.86
CA TYR A 481 10.58 5.17 -11.84
C TYR A 481 9.67 5.00 -10.59
N PRO A 482 9.28 3.76 -10.23
CA PRO A 482 8.46 3.51 -9.06
C PRO A 482 9.13 3.91 -7.75
N LEU A 483 8.33 4.42 -6.81
CA LEU A 483 8.70 4.87 -5.48
C LEU A 483 7.93 4.08 -4.43
N GLY A 484 8.60 3.55 -3.41
CA GLY A 484 7.96 2.82 -2.32
C GLY A 484 7.43 1.45 -2.71
N THR A 485 8.06 0.75 -3.65
CA THR A 485 7.63 -0.58 -4.08
C THR A 485 7.78 -1.63 -2.99
N VAL A 486 6.80 -2.54 -2.94
CA VAL A 486 6.74 -3.65 -1.99
C VAL A 486 6.53 -4.97 -2.73
N HIS A 487 6.69 -6.09 -2.03
CA HIS A 487 6.42 -7.40 -2.60
C HIS A 487 5.02 -7.48 -3.25
N LEU A 488 4.93 -7.99 -4.47
CA LEU A 488 3.72 -8.05 -5.33
C LEU A 488 3.12 -6.68 -5.69
N VAL A 489 3.84 -5.60 -5.43
CA VAL A 489 3.45 -4.25 -5.84
C VAL A 489 4.70 -3.53 -6.33
N THR A 490 5.26 -4.03 -7.44
CA THR A 490 6.55 -3.60 -8.00
C THR A 490 6.39 -2.79 -9.28
N LEU A 491 5.17 -2.64 -9.80
CA LEU A 491 4.87 -2.12 -11.14
C LEU A 491 5.69 -2.85 -12.21
N ALA A 492 5.72 -4.18 -12.12
CA ALA A 492 6.42 -5.13 -12.99
C ALA A 492 7.96 -5.00 -13.02
N THR A 493 8.56 -4.07 -12.29
CA THR A 493 10.03 -3.88 -12.23
C THR A 493 10.74 -4.96 -11.41
N LYS A 494 10.00 -5.73 -10.61
CA LYS A 494 10.48 -6.72 -9.63
C LYS A 494 11.36 -6.12 -8.52
N GLN A 495 11.51 -4.79 -8.47
CA GLN A 495 12.26 -4.12 -7.42
C GLN A 495 11.43 -4.00 -6.16
N ILE A 496 12.03 -4.35 -5.01
CA ILE A 496 11.48 -4.14 -3.68
C ILE A 496 12.34 -3.08 -2.99
N GLN A 497 11.72 -1.96 -2.62
CA GLN A 497 12.40 -0.84 -1.97
C GLN A 497 12.20 -0.82 -0.46
N SER A 498 11.36 -1.71 0.08
CA SER A 498 11.06 -1.78 1.52
C SER A 498 12.32 -1.98 2.36
N ALA A 499 12.46 -1.19 3.43
CA ALA A 499 13.57 -1.32 4.37
C ALA A 499 13.46 -2.63 5.16
N LYS A 500 14.57 -3.38 5.26
CA LYS A 500 14.65 -4.63 6.01
C LYS A 500 14.62 -4.36 7.51
N MET A 501 13.90 -5.19 8.27
CA MET A 501 13.94 -5.13 9.73
C MET A 501 15.20 -5.80 10.29
N LEU A 502 15.97 -5.05 11.08
CA LEU A 502 17.17 -5.53 11.79
C LEU A 502 16.79 -6.22 13.11
N ALA A 503 15.78 -5.67 13.79
CA ALA A 503 15.17 -6.24 14.99
C ALA A 503 13.68 -5.95 14.97
N ARG A 504 12.84 -6.91 15.39
CA ARG A 504 11.37 -6.77 15.38
C ARG A 504 10.71 -7.76 16.34
N TYR A 505 9.47 -7.51 16.71
CA TYR A 505 8.66 -8.51 17.39
C TYR A 505 8.15 -9.58 16.40
N PRO A 506 7.91 -10.83 16.88
CA PRO A 506 7.43 -11.93 16.02
C PRO A 506 6.11 -11.65 15.29
N ASP A 507 5.25 -10.82 15.88
CA ASP A 507 3.92 -10.45 15.40
C ASP A 507 3.89 -9.20 14.50
N THR A 508 5.04 -8.65 14.12
CA THR A 508 5.14 -7.43 13.30
C THR A 508 5.78 -7.70 11.95
N ALA A 509 5.72 -6.72 11.04
CA ALA A 509 6.21 -6.84 9.68
C ALA A 509 7.69 -7.22 9.60
N TYR A 510 8.04 -8.02 8.58
CA TYR A 510 9.43 -8.40 8.29
C TYR A 510 10.20 -7.30 7.57
N TRP A 511 9.50 -6.40 6.92
CA TRP A 511 10.02 -5.25 6.19
C TRP A 511 9.20 -4.03 6.56
N ALA A 512 9.82 -2.85 6.56
CA ALA A 512 9.11 -1.59 6.65
C ALA A 512 8.46 -1.30 5.30
N HIS A 513 7.35 -1.99 5.04
CA HIS A 513 6.57 -1.80 3.82
C HIS A 513 6.16 -0.33 3.70
N SER A 514 6.17 0.18 2.46
CA SER A 514 5.82 1.56 2.15
C SER A 514 6.88 2.60 2.52
N ASN A 515 7.94 2.24 3.21
CA ASN A 515 9.05 3.14 3.58
C ASN A 515 8.61 4.44 4.28
N TYR A 516 7.55 4.39 5.11
CA TYR A 516 7.12 5.56 5.87
C TYR A 516 8.25 6.12 6.74
N GLY A 517 8.53 7.41 6.61
CA GLY A 517 9.66 8.08 7.26
C GLY A 517 10.98 8.01 6.50
N VAL A 518 11.08 7.24 5.43
CA VAL A 518 12.28 7.18 4.58
C VAL A 518 12.28 8.38 3.63
N GLU A 519 13.40 9.09 3.55
CA GLU A 519 13.63 10.13 2.55
C GLU A 519 14.02 9.51 1.21
N TYR A 520 13.46 10.01 0.13
CA TYR A 520 13.91 9.78 -1.24
C TYR A 520 14.65 11.03 -1.71
N ASP A 521 15.93 10.88 -2.05
CA ASP A 521 16.85 11.93 -2.52
C ASP A 521 17.34 11.52 -3.90
N LEU A 522 16.70 12.10 -4.92
CA LEU A 522 16.82 11.67 -6.30
C LEU A 522 17.39 12.77 -7.18
N THR A 523 18.52 12.50 -7.83
CA THR A 523 19.18 13.40 -8.78
C THR A 523 18.93 12.94 -10.21
N LEU A 524 18.47 13.85 -11.06
CA LEU A 524 18.19 13.64 -12.49
C LEU A 524 19.08 14.58 -13.32
N PRO A 525 20.24 14.13 -13.84
CA PRO A 525 21.08 14.93 -14.75
C PRO A 525 20.52 14.84 -16.19
N LEU A 526 19.42 15.55 -16.44
CA LEU A 526 18.68 15.54 -17.71
C LEU A 526 19.57 16.01 -18.87
N TYR A 527 19.54 15.31 -19.99
CA TYR A 527 20.27 15.64 -21.21
C TYR A 527 19.35 15.66 -22.43
N ASN A 528 19.40 16.74 -23.19
CA ASN A 528 18.69 16.86 -24.47
C ASN A 528 19.66 16.52 -25.63
N PRO A 529 19.55 15.33 -26.25
CA PRO A 529 20.43 14.93 -27.35
C PRO A 529 20.06 15.58 -28.71
N THR A 530 18.94 16.31 -28.77
CA THR A 530 18.41 16.84 -30.02
C THR A 530 19.03 18.18 -30.36
N ASN A 531 18.81 18.65 -31.59
CA ASN A 531 19.24 19.96 -32.06
C ASN A 531 18.21 21.07 -31.83
N GLN A 532 17.17 20.81 -31.03
CA GLN A 532 16.10 21.75 -30.71
C GLN A 532 15.91 21.86 -29.20
N THR A 533 15.46 23.01 -28.72
CA THR A 533 15.00 23.16 -27.34
C THR A 533 13.79 22.28 -27.11
N LYS A 534 13.79 21.54 -26.01
CA LYS A 534 12.68 20.67 -25.58
C LYS A 534 12.09 21.12 -24.26
N THR A 535 10.78 20.96 -24.14
CA THR A 535 10.06 21.19 -22.88
C THR A 535 9.97 19.85 -22.14
N VAL A 536 10.52 19.82 -20.92
CA VAL A 536 10.57 18.60 -20.09
C VAL A 536 9.80 18.85 -18.79
N ASN A 537 8.90 17.93 -18.46
CA ASN A 537 8.13 17.93 -17.22
C ASN A 537 8.67 16.86 -16.27
N ILE A 538 8.78 17.20 -14.99
CA ILE A 538 9.03 16.24 -13.90
C ILE A 538 7.75 16.14 -13.09
N LEU A 539 7.26 14.92 -12.88
CA LEU A 539 5.99 14.66 -12.22
C LEU A 539 6.15 13.57 -11.16
N ILE A 540 5.33 13.63 -10.10
CA ILE A 540 5.00 12.47 -9.30
C ILE A 540 3.56 12.08 -9.60
N GLN A 541 3.30 10.81 -9.82
CA GLN A 541 2.00 10.27 -10.20
C GLN A 541 1.63 9.06 -9.33
N THR A 542 0.35 8.76 -9.22
CA THR A 542 -0.16 7.64 -8.42
C THR A 542 -0.93 6.65 -9.31
N PRO A 543 -0.23 5.81 -10.09
CA PRO A 543 -0.86 4.86 -11.00
C PRO A 543 -1.59 3.74 -10.25
N LEU A 544 -2.41 2.98 -10.98
CA LEU A 544 -2.90 1.69 -10.50
C LEU A 544 -1.75 0.67 -10.45
N LYS A 545 -1.87 -0.29 -9.54
CA LYS A 545 -0.94 -1.41 -9.44
C LYS A 545 -1.10 -2.30 -10.68
N ASP A 546 -0.03 -2.50 -11.43
CA ASP A 546 0.03 -3.39 -12.60
C ASP A 546 1.37 -4.16 -12.57
N GLU A 547 1.30 -5.49 -12.55
CA GLU A 547 2.47 -6.36 -12.58
C GLU A 547 2.63 -7.06 -13.94
N ALA A 548 1.83 -6.67 -14.95
CA ALA A 548 1.80 -7.37 -16.23
C ALA A 548 2.87 -6.87 -17.23
N GLY A 549 3.40 -5.66 -17.06
CA GLY A 549 4.42 -5.13 -17.97
C GLY A 549 4.98 -3.80 -17.54
N THR A 550 6.16 -3.47 -18.08
CA THR A 550 6.91 -2.22 -17.84
C THR A 550 6.80 -1.23 -19.00
N ASP A 551 5.86 -1.46 -19.91
CA ASP A 551 5.65 -0.68 -21.13
C ASP A 551 4.52 0.36 -21.00
N ARG A 552 3.90 0.44 -19.81
CA ARG A 552 2.76 1.32 -19.55
C ARG A 552 2.58 1.65 -18.08
N LEU A 553 1.80 2.70 -17.81
CA LEU A 553 1.11 2.92 -16.53
C LEU A 553 -0.40 2.98 -16.74
N LEU A 554 -1.12 2.61 -15.69
CA LEU A 554 -2.58 2.58 -15.67
C LEU A 554 -3.11 3.68 -14.76
N PHE A 555 -4.08 4.45 -15.25
CA PHE A 555 -4.73 5.51 -14.50
C PHE A 555 -6.24 5.34 -14.49
N LEU A 556 -6.96 6.10 -13.68
CA LEU A 556 -8.41 6.10 -13.62
C LEU A 556 -8.99 7.33 -14.32
N ASN A 557 -9.98 7.08 -15.17
CA ASN A 557 -10.82 8.09 -15.78
C ASN A 557 -12.25 7.55 -15.91
N PRO A 558 -13.21 8.01 -15.08
CA PRO A 558 -13.13 9.15 -14.15
C PRO A 558 -12.27 8.87 -12.91
N GLN A 559 -11.79 9.95 -12.29
CA GLN A 559 -11.07 9.92 -11.03
C GLN A 559 -11.99 9.47 -9.88
N VAL A 560 -11.40 8.77 -8.90
CA VAL A 560 -12.04 8.38 -7.64
C VAL A 560 -11.67 9.33 -6.51
N GLU A 561 -12.47 9.37 -5.44
CA GLU A 561 -12.22 10.27 -4.30
C GLU A 561 -11.12 9.79 -3.35
N GLN A 562 -10.75 8.51 -3.42
CA GLN A 562 -9.80 7.90 -2.50
C GLN A 562 -8.38 8.46 -2.70
N ILE A 563 -7.87 9.14 -1.68
CA ILE A 563 -6.52 9.72 -1.68
C ILE A 563 -5.50 8.63 -1.37
N PHE A 564 -4.42 8.58 -2.18
CA PHE A 564 -3.31 7.63 -2.04
C PHE A 564 -1.97 8.31 -1.71
N PHE A 565 -1.86 9.62 -1.87
CA PHE A 565 -0.65 10.35 -1.49
C PHE A 565 -1.00 11.74 -0.94
N ARG A 566 -0.37 12.09 0.19
CA ARG A 566 -0.37 13.44 0.78
C ARG A 566 1.03 13.72 1.28
N GLY A 567 1.76 14.62 0.64
CA GLY A 567 3.11 14.90 1.09
C GLY A 567 3.73 16.10 0.41
N THR A 568 4.73 16.67 1.05
CA THR A 568 5.54 17.76 0.48
C THR A 568 6.73 17.19 -0.26
N VAL A 569 6.94 17.65 -1.48
CA VAL A 569 8.07 17.34 -2.36
C VAL A 569 8.88 18.59 -2.55
N LYS A 570 10.19 18.49 -2.36
CA LYS A 570 11.16 19.54 -2.69
C LYS A 570 11.71 19.26 -4.08
N VAL A 571 11.75 20.29 -4.92
CA VAL A 571 12.38 20.24 -6.24
C VAL A 571 13.41 21.36 -6.34
N SER A 572 14.65 20.98 -6.63
CA SER A 572 15.77 21.91 -6.79
C SER A 572 16.34 21.81 -8.21
N TYR A 573 16.60 22.92 -8.86
CA TYR A 573 17.22 22.99 -10.19
C TYR A 573 17.86 24.34 -10.43
N GLU A 574 18.84 24.40 -11.33
CA GLU A 574 19.45 25.65 -11.76
C GLU A 574 18.63 26.23 -12.90
N ASP A 575 18.10 27.45 -12.71
CA ASP A 575 17.29 28.16 -13.71
C ASP A 575 18.20 28.88 -14.74
N ALA A 576 19.19 29.64 -14.23
CA ALA A 576 20.25 30.25 -14.98
C ALA A 576 21.59 29.99 -14.28
N PRO A 577 22.75 30.14 -14.96
CA PRO A 577 24.05 29.84 -14.35
C PRO A 577 24.21 30.47 -12.96
N GLY A 578 24.42 29.63 -11.95
CA GLY A 578 24.56 30.02 -10.54
C GLY A 578 23.27 30.41 -9.82
N LYS A 579 22.09 30.31 -10.45
CA LYS A 579 20.80 30.64 -9.82
C LYS A 579 19.99 29.40 -9.52
N MET A 580 20.19 28.85 -8.34
CA MET A 580 19.39 27.71 -7.84
C MET A 580 17.97 28.15 -7.52
N GLN A 581 16.99 27.36 -8.00
CA GLN A 581 15.58 27.42 -7.63
C GLN A 581 15.27 26.26 -6.71
N VAL A 582 14.59 26.53 -5.61
CA VAL A 582 14.09 25.53 -4.69
C VAL A 582 12.59 25.74 -4.52
N LYS A 583 11.81 24.70 -4.79
CA LYS A 583 10.35 24.70 -4.64
C LYS A 583 9.95 23.60 -3.66
N TYR A 584 9.08 23.92 -2.74
CA TYR A 584 8.37 22.95 -1.92
C TYR A 584 6.93 22.92 -2.38
N LEU A 585 6.46 21.75 -2.77
CA LEU A 585 5.12 21.54 -3.33
C LEU A 585 4.40 20.47 -2.52
N HIS A 586 3.27 20.83 -1.94
CA HIS A 586 2.40 19.85 -1.29
C HIS A 586 1.51 19.19 -2.34
N LEU A 587 1.56 17.88 -2.40
CA LEU A 587 0.76 17.06 -3.30
C LEU A 587 -0.35 16.37 -2.56
N VAL A 588 -1.54 16.34 -3.17
CA VAL A 588 -2.65 15.46 -2.77
C VAL A 588 -3.08 14.72 -4.02
N GLN A 589 -2.85 13.41 -4.04
CA GLN A 589 -3.14 12.58 -5.21
C GLN A 589 -4.07 11.43 -4.88
N ARG A 590 -5.00 11.19 -5.77
CA ARG A 590 -5.98 10.12 -5.68
C ARG A 590 -5.45 8.83 -6.29
N ARG A 591 -6.10 7.72 -5.95
CA ARG A 591 -5.82 6.42 -6.55
C ARG A 591 -5.99 6.52 -8.08
N GLY A 592 -4.99 6.06 -8.83
CA GLY A 592 -5.00 6.07 -10.29
C GLY A 592 -4.94 7.47 -10.90
N GLN A 593 -4.34 8.46 -10.23
CA GLN A 593 -4.26 9.84 -10.72
C GLN A 593 -2.96 10.11 -11.49
N GLN A 594 -3.10 10.70 -12.67
CA GLN A 594 -1.99 11.34 -13.38
C GLN A 594 -1.57 12.59 -12.61
N GLY A 595 -0.25 12.76 -12.42
CA GLY A 595 0.29 13.92 -11.73
C GLY A 595 0.30 15.17 -12.59
N GLN A 596 0.30 16.34 -11.94
CA GLN A 596 0.69 17.60 -12.58
C GLN A 596 2.21 17.78 -12.50
N ALA A 597 2.78 18.58 -13.40
CA ALA A 597 4.20 18.87 -13.39
C ALA A 597 4.63 19.60 -12.11
N LEU A 598 5.59 19.04 -11.37
CA LEU A 598 6.28 19.72 -10.27
C LEU A 598 7.11 20.89 -10.81
N VAL A 599 7.74 20.65 -11.95
CA VAL A 599 8.50 21.64 -12.70
C VAL A 599 8.42 21.35 -14.19
N THR A 600 8.31 22.40 -14.97
CA THR A 600 8.44 22.40 -16.44
C THR A 600 9.71 23.17 -16.80
N LEU A 601 10.61 22.52 -17.52
CA LEU A 601 11.93 23.04 -17.87
C LEU A 601 12.07 23.18 -19.37
N GLN A 602 12.71 24.28 -19.79
CA GLN A 602 13.22 24.43 -21.15
C GLN A 602 14.66 23.92 -21.19
N LEU A 603 14.92 22.89 -21.96
CA LEU A 603 16.22 22.25 -22.08
C LEU A 603 16.76 22.51 -23.50
N ALA A 604 17.73 23.41 -23.65
CA ALA A 604 18.30 23.78 -24.93
C ALA A 604 18.92 22.57 -25.67
N ALA A 605 19.12 22.71 -26.97
CA ALA A 605 19.79 21.70 -27.79
C ALA A 605 21.16 21.32 -27.20
N GLY A 606 21.45 20.03 -27.02
CA GLY A 606 22.70 19.51 -26.48
C GLY A 606 22.96 19.83 -25.00
N ALA A 607 22.04 20.51 -24.30
CA ALA A 607 22.23 20.94 -22.92
C ALA A 607 21.97 19.81 -21.91
N THR A 608 22.64 19.92 -20.77
CA THR A 608 22.37 19.15 -19.57
C THR A 608 21.84 20.06 -18.46
N LYS A 609 20.83 19.61 -17.72
CA LYS A 609 20.29 20.31 -16.54
C LYS A 609 20.07 19.32 -15.40
N LYS A 610 20.67 19.60 -14.25
CA LYS A 610 20.47 18.82 -13.03
C LYS A 610 19.15 19.23 -12.36
N VAL A 611 18.35 18.23 -11.99
CA VAL A 611 17.15 18.39 -11.16
C VAL A 611 17.29 17.46 -9.97
N GLU A 612 16.96 17.94 -8.79
CA GLU A 612 16.89 17.16 -7.57
C GLU A 612 15.43 17.09 -7.10
N VAL A 613 14.99 15.91 -6.68
CA VAL A 613 13.63 15.69 -6.17
C VAL A 613 13.75 14.95 -4.84
N ASP A 614 13.37 15.64 -3.77
CA ASP A 614 13.46 15.12 -2.41
C ASP A 614 12.08 15.08 -1.76
N PHE A 615 11.78 14.02 -1.04
CA PHE A 615 10.61 13.93 -0.16
C PHE A 615 10.79 12.85 0.89
N ILE A 616 10.10 12.98 2.03
CA ILE A 616 10.02 11.92 3.04
C ILE A 616 8.67 11.23 2.86
N TYR A 617 8.68 9.90 2.73
CA TYR A 617 7.48 9.12 2.45
C TYR A 617 6.48 9.21 3.62
N PRO A 618 5.31 9.83 3.43
CA PRO A 618 4.40 10.10 4.54
C PRO A 618 3.54 8.87 4.88
N PRO A 619 3.20 8.65 6.18
CA PRO A 619 2.35 7.53 6.59
C PRO A 619 0.90 7.62 6.09
N ASP A 620 0.48 8.81 5.68
CA ASP A 620 -0.87 9.06 5.12
C ASP A 620 -0.96 8.70 3.63
N SER A 621 -0.10 7.78 3.16
CA SER A 621 0.03 7.41 1.74
C SER A 621 -0.11 5.91 1.52
N THR A 622 -0.53 5.55 0.30
CA THR A 622 -0.62 4.16 -0.18
C THR A 622 0.28 4.01 -1.41
N PRO A 623 1.47 3.43 -1.27
CA PRO A 623 2.39 3.23 -2.40
C PRO A 623 1.96 2.10 -3.36
N PRO A 624 2.61 2.02 -4.53
CA PRO A 624 3.67 2.89 -5.02
C PRO A 624 3.16 4.16 -5.69
N GLN A 625 3.98 5.21 -5.67
CA GLN A 625 3.94 6.32 -6.61
C GLN A 625 5.00 6.11 -7.69
N VAL A 626 5.05 7.01 -8.68
CA VAL A 626 6.12 7.02 -9.69
C VAL A 626 6.66 8.43 -9.90
N LEU A 627 7.99 8.56 -10.01
CA LEU A 627 8.65 9.75 -10.54
C LEU A 627 8.70 9.60 -12.05
N THR A 628 8.22 10.60 -12.78
CA THR A 628 8.14 10.57 -14.25
C THR A 628 8.88 11.74 -14.87
N VAL A 629 9.65 11.47 -15.90
CA VAL A 629 10.23 12.44 -16.83
C VAL A 629 9.46 12.35 -18.12
N GLU A 630 8.85 13.44 -18.56
CA GLU A 630 8.07 13.54 -19.79
C GLU A 630 8.60 14.64 -20.68
N THR A 631 8.79 14.38 -21.96
CA THR A 631 9.07 15.42 -22.96
C THR A 631 7.77 15.80 -23.66
N ALA A 632 7.39 17.06 -23.55
CA ALA A 632 6.18 17.59 -24.22
C ALA A 632 6.22 17.38 -25.74
N ARG A 633 5.05 17.33 -26.36
CA ARG A 633 4.90 17.18 -27.82
C ARG A 633 5.40 18.38 -28.60
#